data_386db27d60b527e637f610043b591fdc
#
_entry.id   386db27d60b527e637f610043b591fdc
#
_cell.length_a   1.000
_cell.length_b   1.000
_cell.length_c   1.000
_cell.angle_alpha   90.00
_cell.angle_beta   90.00
_cell.angle_gamma   90.00
#
_symmetry.space_group_name_H-M   'P 1'
#
loop_
_entity.id
_entity.type
_entity.pdbx_description
1 polymer ?
#
loop_
_entity_poly.entity_id
_entity_poly.type
_entity_poly.pdbx_seq_one_letter_code
_entity_poly.pdbx_strand_id
1 'polypeptide(L)'
;MLTRVYEMDQFVGDLIKAVEERNEPSVVVFYGDHLPTMGLKAEDLKSRYLYNTNYVIWDNIGLQKHDKNIPAYQLMSEVLNRLDIHSGTVFNYHQQRKGTKNYLSDLELLQYDILYGKQYVYNGKAPITEGHMVMGIRNVSLSSIVPQLNSGYSLYGENFTKYSRVYVNGEKQKSSFLNNTRINLSETELKDGDVIQVGQVGSSDTIFRMSDKYTYQNGQLVKQEGTATDKSKSWVDQDYDVN
;
A
#
# COMPACT_ATOMS: atom_id res chain seq x y z
N MET A 1 5.11 26.76 -6.09
CA MET A 1 5.19 25.74 -7.18
C MET A 1 6.63 25.47 -7.60
N LEU A 2 7.40 26.47 -8.00
CA LEU A 2 8.80 26.30 -8.44
C LEU A 2 9.68 25.57 -7.41
N THR A 3 9.56 25.89 -6.12
CA THR A 3 10.30 25.22 -5.05
C THR A 3 10.07 23.70 -5.02
N ARG A 4 8.82 23.26 -5.19
CA ARG A 4 8.50 21.82 -5.20
C ARG A 4 9.04 21.09 -6.44
N VAL A 5 9.07 21.77 -7.59
CA VAL A 5 9.69 21.22 -8.80
C VAL A 5 11.20 21.07 -8.60
N TYR A 6 11.85 22.08 -8.01
CA TYR A 6 13.26 22.01 -7.67
C TYR A 6 13.58 20.88 -6.68
N GLU A 7 12.79 20.75 -5.59
CA GLU A 7 12.95 19.68 -4.60
C GLU A 7 12.77 18.31 -5.24
N MET A 8 11.80 18.16 -6.15
CA MET A 8 11.58 16.92 -6.89
C MET A 8 12.75 16.60 -7.83
N ASP A 9 13.29 17.60 -8.52
CA ASP A 9 14.45 17.44 -9.39
C ASP A 9 15.68 16.96 -8.61
N GLN A 10 15.95 17.58 -7.45
CA GLN A 10 17.02 17.12 -6.54
C GLN A 10 16.78 15.68 -6.08
N PHE A 11 15.56 15.34 -5.65
CA PHE A 11 15.22 13.99 -5.23
C PHE A 11 15.46 12.96 -6.35
N VAL A 12 15.06 13.27 -7.59
CA VAL A 12 15.29 12.38 -8.74
C VAL A 12 16.78 12.19 -8.97
N GLY A 13 17.59 13.27 -8.91
CA GLY A 13 19.03 13.21 -9.02
C GLY A 13 19.68 12.32 -7.96
N ASP A 14 19.30 12.51 -6.70
CA ASP A 14 19.79 11.70 -5.57
C ASP A 14 19.37 10.23 -5.69
N LEU A 15 18.13 9.96 -6.13
CA LEU A 15 17.65 8.60 -6.37
C LEU A 15 18.46 7.89 -7.46
N ILE A 16 18.66 8.54 -8.60
CA ILE A 16 19.45 7.97 -9.70
C ILE A 16 20.87 7.67 -9.24
N LYS A 17 21.52 8.60 -8.56
CA LYS A 17 22.84 8.40 -8.00
C LYS A 17 22.90 7.20 -7.04
N ALA A 18 21.91 7.08 -6.13
CA ALA A 18 21.83 5.95 -5.20
C ALA A 18 21.62 4.61 -5.91
N VAL A 19 20.88 4.60 -7.02
CA VAL A 19 20.69 3.40 -7.84
C VAL A 19 21.98 3.02 -8.58
N GLU A 20 22.71 4.01 -9.13
CA GLU A 20 23.99 3.78 -9.78
C GLU A 20 25.06 3.25 -8.81
N GLU A 21 25.12 3.79 -7.58
CA GLU A 21 26.06 3.37 -6.54
C GLU A 21 25.86 1.91 -6.12
N ARG A 22 24.66 1.35 -6.28
CA ARG A 22 24.40 -0.08 -6.02
C ARG A 22 25.07 -1.01 -7.03
N ASN A 23 25.38 -0.50 -8.21
CA ASN A 23 25.98 -1.27 -9.31
C ASN A 23 25.21 -2.54 -9.69
N GLU A 24 23.89 -2.48 -9.62
CA GLU A 24 22.95 -3.55 -9.99
C GLU A 24 22.19 -3.16 -11.25
N PRO A 25 21.86 -4.11 -12.17
CA PRO A 25 20.97 -3.86 -13.29
C PRO A 25 19.66 -3.25 -12.83
N SER A 26 19.36 -2.04 -13.25
CA SER A 26 18.23 -1.28 -12.73
C SER A 26 17.48 -0.52 -13.82
N VAL A 27 16.17 -0.47 -13.66
CA VAL A 27 15.27 0.36 -14.46
C VAL A 27 14.40 1.18 -13.52
N VAL A 28 14.33 2.49 -13.74
CA VAL A 28 13.48 3.40 -12.97
C VAL A 28 12.46 4.03 -13.90
N VAL A 29 11.21 4.00 -13.50
CA VAL A 29 10.11 4.58 -14.28
C VAL A 29 9.52 5.74 -13.51
N PHE A 30 9.62 6.93 -14.07
CA PHE A 30 8.96 8.12 -13.57
C PHE A 30 7.72 8.40 -14.40
N TYR A 31 6.61 8.68 -13.77
CA TYR A 31 5.38 9.06 -14.47
C TYR A 31 4.55 10.04 -13.64
N GLY A 32 3.79 10.90 -14.32
CA GLY A 32 2.80 11.73 -13.66
C GLY A 32 1.51 10.95 -13.48
N ASP A 33 0.96 10.96 -12.29
CA ASP A 33 -0.35 10.37 -11.97
C ASP A 33 -1.49 11.26 -12.49
N HIS A 34 -1.34 12.58 -12.34
CA HIS A 34 -2.29 13.59 -12.83
C HIS A 34 -1.59 14.97 -12.96
N LEU A 35 -2.24 15.89 -13.62
CA LEU A 35 -1.80 17.29 -13.64
C LEU A 35 -2.09 17.97 -12.29
N PRO A 36 -1.31 19.01 -11.93
CA PRO A 36 -1.57 19.79 -10.72
C PRO A 36 -2.98 20.40 -10.72
N THR A 37 -3.62 20.42 -9.55
CA THR A 37 -4.94 21.04 -9.36
C THR A 37 -4.81 22.58 -9.40
N MET A 38 -4.80 23.16 -10.60
CA MET A 38 -4.61 24.59 -10.83
C MET A 38 -5.80 25.24 -11.54
N GLY A 39 -6.96 24.57 -11.55
CA GLY A 39 -8.13 25.03 -12.29
C GLY A 39 -7.97 25.01 -13.81
N LEU A 40 -7.01 24.23 -14.32
CA LEU A 40 -6.73 24.10 -15.73
C LEU A 40 -7.93 23.49 -16.47
N LYS A 41 -8.18 24.00 -17.67
CA LYS A 41 -9.14 23.46 -18.61
C LYS A 41 -8.41 22.89 -19.83
N ALA A 42 -9.12 22.07 -20.62
CA ALA A 42 -8.54 21.45 -21.82
C ALA A 42 -8.00 22.49 -22.81
N GLU A 43 -8.67 23.64 -22.93
CA GLU A 43 -8.26 24.74 -23.80
C GLU A 43 -6.94 25.44 -23.38
N ASP A 44 -6.56 25.32 -22.10
CA ASP A 44 -5.31 25.92 -21.57
C ASP A 44 -4.08 25.08 -21.92
N LEU A 45 -4.27 23.87 -22.42
CA LEU A 45 -3.21 22.91 -22.69
C LEU A 45 -2.96 22.76 -24.20
N LYS A 46 -1.69 22.68 -24.59
CA LYS A 46 -1.32 22.41 -25.99
C LYS A 46 -1.88 21.07 -26.49
N SER A 47 -1.92 20.06 -25.62
CA SER A 47 -2.48 18.73 -25.91
C SER A 47 -3.99 18.73 -26.00
N ARG A 48 -4.68 19.72 -25.40
CA ARG A 48 -6.12 19.76 -25.17
C ARG A 48 -6.70 18.58 -24.41
N TYR A 49 -5.85 17.85 -23.66
CA TYR A 49 -6.24 16.69 -22.84
C TYR A 49 -5.81 16.89 -21.39
N LEU A 50 -6.76 17.04 -20.48
CA LEU A 50 -6.49 17.24 -19.04
C LEU A 50 -5.85 16.03 -18.36
N TYR A 51 -6.05 14.86 -18.91
CA TYR A 51 -5.60 13.61 -18.28
C TYR A 51 -4.32 13.04 -18.88
N ASN A 52 -3.70 13.76 -19.83
CA ASN A 52 -2.41 13.36 -20.37
C ASN A 52 -1.29 13.76 -19.40
N THR A 53 -0.45 12.79 -19.10
CA THR A 53 0.79 12.99 -18.34
C THR A 53 1.97 12.43 -19.12
N ASN A 54 3.18 12.72 -18.67
CA ASN A 54 4.40 12.19 -19.28
C ASN A 54 4.96 11.06 -18.44
N TYR A 55 5.74 10.18 -19.08
CA TYR A 55 6.57 9.21 -18.40
C TYR A 55 7.99 9.21 -18.96
N VAL A 56 8.94 8.78 -18.15
CA VAL A 56 10.35 8.60 -18.51
C VAL A 56 10.79 7.25 -17.99
N ILE A 57 11.47 6.48 -18.80
CA ILE A 57 12.14 5.25 -18.42
C ILE A 57 13.63 5.54 -18.41
N TRP A 58 14.26 5.44 -17.26
CA TRP A 58 15.70 5.50 -17.08
C TRP A 58 16.24 4.11 -16.77
N ASP A 59 17.40 3.78 -17.27
CA ASP A 59 18.07 2.51 -17.02
C ASP A 59 19.58 2.65 -17.03
N ASN A 60 20.27 1.69 -16.40
CA ASN A 60 21.73 1.53 -16.45
C ASN A 60 22.16 0.27 -17.24
N ILE A 61 21.25 -0.33 -18.02
CA ILE A 61 21.47 -1.58 -18.77
C ILE A 61 21.55 -1.38 -20.30
N GLY A 62 21.44 -0.13 -20.75
CA GLY A 62 21.60 0.23 -22.16
C GLY A 62 20.39 0.00 -23.03
N LEU A 63 19.17 0.14 -22.51
CA LEU A 63 17.97 0.10 -23.33
C LEU A 63 17.96 1.21 -24.38
N GLN A 64 17.61 0.87 -25.61
CA GLN A 64 17.46 1.87 -26.66
C GLN A 64 16.34 2.86 -26.33
N LYS A 65 16.61 4.16 -26.51
CA LYS A 65 15.58 5.19 -26.35
C LYS A 65 14.45 4.97 -27.35
N HIS A 66 13.22 4.98 -26.88
CA HIS A 66 12.02 4.79 -27.69
C HIS A 66 10.88 5.67 -27.18
N ASP A 67 10.63 6.78 -27.88
CA ASP A 67 9.52 7.67 -27.54
C ASP A 67 8.19 7.07 -28.05
N LYS A 68 7.23 6.90 -27.16
CA LYS A 68 5.97 6.23 -27.47
C LYS A 68 4.82 6.75 -26.62
N ASN A 69 3.70 7.03 -27.26
CA ASN A 69 2.45 7.31 -26.57
C ASN A 69 1.74 6.01 -26.23
N ILE A 70 1.41 5.84 -24.97
CA ILE A 70 0.72 4.63 -24.47
C ILE A 70 -0.36 5.01 -23.45
N PRO A 71 -1.43 4.24 -23.31
CA PRO A 71 -2.34 4.35 -22.18
C PRO A 71 -1.62 4.01 -20.87
N ALA A 72 -1.97 4.69 -19.78
CA ALA A 72 -1.32 4.49 -18.47
C ALA A 72 -1.34 3.02 -18.00
N TYR A 73 -2.43 2.31 -18.26
CA TYR A 73 -2.57 0.88 -17.89
C TYR A 73 -1.65 -0.07 -18.68
N GLN A 74 -0.99 0.40 -19.75
CA GLN A 74 0.00 -0.37 -20.50
C GLN A 74 1.44 -0.07 -20.12
N LEU A 75 1.71 0.94 -19.28
CA LEU A 75 3.06 1.43 -19.01
C LEU A 75 3.97 0.31 -18.49
N MET A 76 3.56 -0.40 -17.44
CA MET A 76 4.39 -1.46 -16.88
C MET A 76 4.58 -2.64 -17.87
N SER A 77 3.54 -2.98 -18.63
CA SER A 77 3.66 -4.01 -19.67
C SER A 77 4.64 -3.62 -20.78
N GLU A 78 4.71 -2.34 -21.13
CA GLU A 78 5.70 -1.84 -22.10
C GLU A 78 7.12 -1.92 -21.53
N VAL A 79 7.32 -1.55 -20.25
CA VAL A 79 8.62 -1.70 -19.57
C VAL A 79 9.07 -3.15 -19.55
N LEU A 80 8.21 -4.08 -19.13
CA LEU A 80 8.52 -5.51 -19.09
C LEU A 80 8.83 -6.07 -20.50
N ASN A 81 8.07 -5.63 -21.50
CA ASN A 81 8.33 -6.03 -22.88
C ASN A 81 9.71 -5.58 -23.39
N ARG A 82 10.16 -4.38 -22.99
CA ARG A 82 11.49 -3.87 -23.33
C ARG A 82 12.63 -4.62 -22.63
N LEU A 83 12.31 -5.23 -21.48
CA LEU A 83 13.22 -6.09 -20.70
C LEU A 83 13.17 -7.56 -21.12
N ASP A 84 12.43 -7.90 -22.17
CA ASP A 84 12.18 -9.29 -22.62
C ASP A 84 11.53 -10.16 -21.52
N ILE A 85 10.72 -9.53 -20.64
CA ILE A 85 9.97 -10.21 -19.59
C ILE A 85 8.53 -10.42 -20.06
N HIS A 86 8.16 -11.69 -20.27
CA HIS A 86 6.87 -12.11 -20.79
C HIS A 86 6.07 -12.95 -19.78
N SER A 87 6.35 -12.81 -18.50
CA SER A 87 5.64 -13.48 -17.42
C SER A 87 4.48 -12.63 -16.88
N GLY A 88 3.49 -13.32 -16.28
CA GLY A 88 2.31 -12.67 -15.72
C GLY A 88 1.16 -12.54 -16.73
N THR A 89 0.00 -13.08 -16.37
CA THR A 89 -1.17 -13.24 -17.25
C THR A 89 -1.63 -11.91 -17.85
N VAL A 90 -1.79 -10.87 -17.03
CA VAL A 90 -2.27 -9.56 -17.49
C VAL A 90 -1.21 -8.84 -18.32
N PHE A 91 0.07 -8.91 -17.92
CA PHE A 91 1.15 -8.30 -18.70
C PHE A 91 1.30 -8.95 -20.07
N ASN A 92 1.24 -10.28 -20.14
CA ASN A 92 1.25 -11.04 -21.37
C ASN A 92 0.07 -10.69 -22.28
N TYR A 93 -1.12 -10.55 -21.69
CA TYR A 93 -2.30 -10.10 -22.43
C TYR A 93 -2.04 -8.73 -23.07
N HIS A 94 -1.56 -7.75 -22.32
CA HIS A 94 -1.24 -6.43 -22.85
C HIS A 94 -0.19 -6.47 -23.96
N GLN A 95 0.85 -7.29 -23.80
CA GLN A 95 1.92 -7.42 -24.81
C GLN A 95 1.41 -8.03 -26.12
N GLN A 96 0.58 -9.05 -26.05
CA GLN A 96 0.13 -9.82 -27.21
C GLN A 96 -1.11 -9.26 -27.88
N ARG A 97 -2.02 -8.65 -27.11
CA ARG A 97 -3.36 -8.27 -27.62
C ARG A 97 -3.53 -6.76 -27.84
N LYS A 98 -2.55 -5.92 -27.46
CA LYS A 98 -2.63 -4.49 -27.74
C LYS A 98 -2.87 -4.23 -29.23
N GLY A 99 -3.83 -3.35 -29.53
CA GLY A 99 -4.18 -3.02 -30.92
C GLY A 99 -5.20 -3.95 -31.59
N THR A 100 -5.65 -5.02 -30.91
CA THR A 100 -6.77 -5.84 -31.44
C THR A 100 -8.13 -5.15 -31.22
N LYS A 101 -9.12 -5.43 -32.07
CA LYS A 101 -10.45 -4.79 -32.05
C LYS A 101 -11.16 -4.94 -30.69
N ASN A 102 -11.03 -6.11 -30.05
CA ASN A 102 -11.74 -6.43 -28.80
C ASN A 102 -10.85 -6.30 -27.58
N TYR A 103 -9.73 -5.58 -27.69
CA TYR A 103 -8.73 -5.50 -26.63
C TYR A 103 -9.27 -5.15 -25.25
N LEU A 104 -10.10 -4.09 -25.14
CA LEU A 104 -10.63 -3.66 -23.83
C LEU A 104 -11.69 -4.60 -23.29
N SER A 105 -12.61 -5.08 -24.15
CA SER A 105 -13.65 -6.01 -23.70
C SER A 105 -13.08 -7.37 -23.28
N ASP A 106 -12.07 -7.85 -23.99
CA ASP A 106 -11.40 -9.11 -23.62
C ASP A 106 -10.56 -8.93 -22.33
N LEU A 107 -9.98 -7.74 -22.11
CA LEU A 107 -9.28 -7.41 -20.87
C LEU A 107 -10.24 -7.38 -19.67
N GLU A 108 -11.39 -6.75 -19.82
CA GLU A 108 -12.43 -6.71 -18.80
C GLU A 108 -12.91 -8.12 -18.44
N LEU A 109 -13.15 -8.95 -19.45
CA LEU A 109 -13.53 -10.35 -19.25
C LEU A 109 -12.43 -11.15 -18.53
N LEU A 110 -11.16 -10.96 -18.90
CA LEU A 110 -10.02 -11.58 -18.24
C LEU A 110 -9.92 -11.17 -16.77
N GLN A 111 -10.06 -9.87 -16.48
CA GLN A 111 -10.04 -9.36 -15.12
C GLN A 111 -11.19 -9.93 -14.29
N TYR A 112 -12.40 -9.98 -14.87
CA TYR A 112 -13.54 -10.60 -14.22
C TYR A 112 -13.29 -12.07 -13.88
N ASP A 113 -12.74 -12.86 -14.83
CA ASP A 113 -12.44 -14.28 -14.59
C ASP A 113 -11.41 -14.48 -13.47
N ILE A 114 -10.39 -13.60 -13.42
CA ILE A 114 -9.35 -13.67 -12.38
C ILE A 114 -9.90 -13.34 -10.99
N LEU A 115 -10.72 -12.28 -10.89
CA LEU A 115 -11.13 -11.70 -9.60
C LEU A 115 -12.43 -12.32 -9.05
N TYR A 116 -13.40 -12.60 -9.92
CA TYR A 116 -14.75 -12.98 -9.54
C TYR A 116 -15.26 -14.23 -10.24
N GLY A 117 -14.59 -14.67 -11.30
CA GLY A 117 -14.98 -15.81 -12.11
C GLY A 117 -14.49 -17.15 -11.56
N LYS A 118 -14.51 -18.15 -12.42
CA LYS A 118 -14.05 -19.51 -12.11
C LYS A 118 -12.56 -19.72 -12.37
N GLN A 119 -11.83 -18.65 -12.67
CA GLN A 119 -10.39 -18.68 -12.94
C GLN A 119 -10.02 -19.63 -14.08
N TYR A 120 -10.82 -19.64 -15.13
CA TYR A 120 -10.58 -20.48 -16.31
C TYR A 120 -9.22 -20.24 -16.94
N VAL A 121 -8.72 -19.00 -16.90
CA VAL A 121 -7.37 -18.65 -17.37
C VAL A 121 -6.26 -19.42 -16.64
N TYR A 122 -6.54 -19.92 -15.44
CA TYR A 122 -5.65 -20.73 -14.61
C TYR A 122 -6.13 -22.18 -14.46
N ASN A 123 -7.02 -22.65 -15.34
CA ASN A 123 -7.65 -23.98 -15.25
C ASN A 123 -8.35 -24.20 -13.90
N GLY A 124 -8.98 -23.17 -13.33
CA GLY A 124 -9.69 -23.21 -12.05
C GLY A 124 -8.78 -23.22 -10.81
N LYS A 125 -7.50 -22.96 -10.97
CA LYS A 125 -6.53 -22.91 -9.86
C LYS A 125 -5.65 -21.69 -10.02
N ALA A 126 -5.94 -20.62 -9.29
CA ALA A 126 -5.10 -19.44 -9.28
C ALA A 126 -3.68 -19.81 -8.83
N PRO A 127 -2.65 -19.38 -9.58
CA PRO A 127 -1.26 -19.62 -9.20
C PRO A 127 -0.80 -18.66 -8.09
N ILE A 128 -1.71 -18.36 -7.17
CA ILE A 128 -1.44 -17.47 -6.04
C ILE A 128 -0.77 -18.30 -4.96
N THR A 129 0.52 -18.10 -4.80
CA THR A 129 1.21 -18.49 -3.57
C THR A 129 1.01 -17.36 -2.58
N GLU A 130 0.63 -17.70 -1.35
CA GLU A 130 0.57 -16.71 -0.27
C GLU A 130 1.93 -16.02 -0.16
N GLY A 131 1.99 -14.78 -0.56
CA GLY A 131 3.17 -13.95 -0.44
C GLY A 131 3.14 -13.18 0.89
N HIS A 132 4.28 -13.09 1.54
CA HIS A 132 4.44 -12.21 2.71
C HIS A 132 4.77 -10.76 2.31
N MET A 133 4.52 -10.37 1.08
CA MET A 133 4.75 -9.00 0.63
C MET A 133 3.67 -8.08 1.19
N VAL A 134 4.03 -7.35 2.23
CA VAL A 134 3.18 -6.32 2.83
C VAL A 134 3.77 -4.97 2.49
N MET A 135 3.04 -4.16 1.70
CA MET A 135 3.38 -2.76 1.51
C MET A 135 2.71 -1.91 2.59
N GLY A 136 3.44 -0.92 3.10
CA GLY A 136 2.91 0.12 3.98
C GLY A 136 3.13 -0.14 5.46
N ILE A 137 2.12 -0.59 6.18
CA ILE A 137 2.12 -0.62 7.65
C ILE A 137 2.77 -1.90 8.18
N ARG A 138 3.80 -1.74 9.02
CA ARG A 138 4.38 -2.87 9.77
C ARG A 138 3.39 -3.40 10.80
N ASN A 139 3.53 -4.68 11.15
CA ASN A 139 2.75 -5.27 12.24
C ASN A 139 3.07 -4.56 13.55
N VAL A 140 2.02 -4.13 14.23
CA VAL A 140 2.10 -3.56 15.56
C VAL A 140 1.92 -4.69 16.58
N SER A 141 2.78 -4.74 17.57
CA SER A 141 2.65 -5.67 18.70
C SER A 141 2.72 -4.95 20.03
N LEU A 142 2.09 -5.53 21.03
CA LEU A 142 2.22 -5.12 22.43
C LEU A 142 3.07 -6.15 23.18
N SER A 143 3.91 -5.67 24.09
CA SER A 143 4.77 -6.51 24.92
C SER A 143 4.46 -6.36 26.41
N SER A 144 4.18 -5.17 26.87
CA SER A 144 3.88 -4.92 28.28
C SER A 144 3.05 -3.64 28.50
N ILE A 145 2.51 -3.54 29.70
CA ILE A 145 1.74 -2.39 30.16
C ILE A 145 2.20 -2.04 31.59
N VAL A 146 2.37 -0.75 31.86
CA VAL A 146 2.83 -0.26 33.16
C VAL A 146 1.94 0.90 33.59
N PRO A 147 1.39 0.87 34.82
CA PRO A 147 0.63 2.00 35.37
C PRO A 147 1.48 3.26 35.43
N GLN A 148 0.87 4.44 35.22
CA GLN A 148 1.49 5.74 35.40
C GLN A 148 1.12 6.35 36.74
N LEU A 149 2.02 7.18 37.29
CA LEU A 149 1.82 7.84 38.61
C LEU A 149 0.57 8.74 38.68
N ASN A 150 0.18 9.35 37.55
CA ASN A 150 -0.88 10.36 37.48
C ASN A 150 -2.15 9.92 36.76
N SER A 151 -2.48 8.65 36.76
CA SER A 151 -3.57 7.97 36.03
C SER A 151 -3.17 7.51 34.62
N GLY A 152 -3.74 6.35 34.23
CA GLY A 152 -3.51 5.71 32.94
C GLY A 152 -2.30 4.78 32.91
N TYR A 153 -1.85 4.44 31.72
CA TYR A 153 -0.86 3.39 31.50
C TYR A 153 0.13 3.79 30.39
N SER A 154 1.35 3.25 30.49
CA SER A 154 2.28 3.18 29.37
C SER A 154 2.22 1.80 28.75
N LEU A 155 1.89 1.73 27.46
CA LEU A 155 1.95 0.50 26.67
C LEU A 155 3.27 0.45 25.93
N TYR A 156 3.95 -0.67 26.05
CA TYR A 156 5.19 -0.95 25.33
C TYR A 156 4.94 -2.00 24.25
N GLY A 157 5.68 -1.90 23.15
CA GLY A 157 5.53 -2.77 22.00
C GLY A 157 6.45 -2.38 20.86
N GLU A 158 6.05 -2.71 19.63
CA GLU A 158 6.83 -2.43 18.43
C GLU A 158 6.01 -1.80 17.31
N ASN A 159 6.71 -1.03 16.47
CA ASN A 159 6.19 -0.41 15.25
C ASN A 159 5.06 0.60 15.48
N PHE A 160 5.00 1.24 16.62
CA PHE A 160 4.09 2.35 16.85
C PHE A 160 4.45 3.54 15.98
N THR A 161 3.44 4.29 15.56
CA THR A 161 3.58 5.53 14.81
C THR A 161 2.71 6.63 15.41
N LYS A 162 2.87 7.86 14.98
CA LYS A 162 2.00 8.97 15.37
C LYS A 162 0.51 8.75 15.05
N TYR A 163 0.23 7.76 14.19
CA TYR A 163 -1.12 7.35 13.81
C TYR A 163 -1.63 6.13 14.59
N SER A 164 -0.85 5.60 15.52
CA SER A 164 -1.31 4.52 16.41
C SER A 164 -2.31 5.03 17.42
N ARG A 165 -3.39 4.27 17.64
CA ARG A 165 -4.44 4.54 18.62
C ARG A 165 -4.71 3.29 19.44
N VAL A 166 -4.94 3.47 20.75
CA VAL A 166 -5.28 2.38 21.66
C VAL A 166 -6.78 2.16 21.65
N TYR A 167 -7.19 0.91 21.63
CA TYR A 167 -8.57 0.48 21.76
C TYR A 167 -8.69 -0.46 22.96
N VAL A 168 -9.71 -0.24 23.76
CA VAL A 168 -10.07 -1.10 24.89
C VAL A 168 -11.49 -1.61 24.64
N ASN A 169 -11.67 -2.92 24.60
CA ASN A 169 -12.94 -3.58 24.26
C ASN A 169 -13.56 -3.10 22.94
N GLY A 170 -12.70 -2.77 21.96
CA GLY A 170 -13.12 -2.27 20.65
C GLY A 170 -13.35 -0.75 20.59
N GLU A 171 -13.35 -0.04 21.71
CA GLU A 171 -13.56 1.40 21.74
C GLU A 171 -12.23 2.17 21.78
N LYS A 172 -12.12 3.19 20.93
CA LYS A 172 -10.95 4.06 20.85
C LYS A 172 -10.79 4.86 22.15
N GLN A 173 -9.59 4.81 22.73
CA GLN A 173 -9.24 5.51 23.95
C GLN A 173 -8.34 6.72 23.71
N LYS A 174 -8.30 7.63 24.68
CA LYS A 174 -7.39 8.77 24.66
C LYS A 174 -5.95 8.26 24.84
N SER A 175 -5.17 8.36 23.78
CA SER A 175 -3.80 7.86 23.76
C SER A 175 -2.86 8.82 23.06
N SER A 176 -1.58 8.83 23.47
CA SER A 176 -0.54 9.66 22.88
C SER A 176 0.69 8.86 22.51
N PHE A 177 1.15 9.03 21.28
CA PHE A 177 2.37 8.44 20.75
C PHE A 177 3.59 9.15 21.38
N LEU A 178 4.52 8.37 21.93
CA LEU A 178 5.81 8.88 22.41
C LEU A 178 6.94 8.55 21.44
N ASN A 179 7.05 7.27 21.07
CA ASN A 179 8.03 6.78 20.12
C ASN A 179 7.54 5.44 19.55
N ASN A 180 8.37 4.81 18.70
CA ASN A 180 8.02 3.56 18.01
C ASN A 180 7.83 2.34 18.91
N THR A 181 8.18 2.46 20.19
CA THR A 181 8.04 1.37 21.20
C THR A 181 7.15 1.73 22.38
N ARG A 182 6.60 2.97 22.44
CA ARG A 182 5.81 3.41 23.57
C ARG A 182 4.65 4.32 23.19
N ILE A 183 3.46 4.00 23.72
CA ILE A 183 2.23 4.81 23.68
C ILE A 183 1.71 4.97 25.09
N ASN A 184 1.28 6.16 25.45
CA ASN A 184 0.55 6.40 26.69
C ASN A 184 -0.96 6.31 26.46
N LEU A 185 -1.64 5.60 27.35
CA LEU A 185 -3.08 5.52 27.49
C LEU A 185 -3.46 6.38 28.71
N SER A 186 -4.25 7.43 28.47
CA SER A 186 -4.60 8.43 29.49
C SER A 186 -6.06 8.25 29.94
N GLU A 187 -6.34 8.61 31.19
CA GLU A 187 -7.72 8.71 31.71
C GLU A 187 -8.53 7.41 31.58
N THR A 188 -7.88 6.24 31.50
CA THR A 188 -8.53 4.96 31.39
C THR A 188 -8.18 4.09 32.59
N GLU A 189 -9.18 3.52 33.24
CA GLU A 189 -9.00 2.46 34.24
C GLU A 189 -9.25 1.11 33.59
N LEU A 190 -8.26 0.22 33.66
CA LEU A 190 -8.37 -1.11 33.14
C LEU A 190 -8.79 -2.09 34.22
N LYS A 191 -9.63 -3.05 33.83
CA LYS A 191 -10.09 -4.16 34.68
C LYS A 191 -9.58 -5.47 34.11
N ASP A 192 -9.39 -6.45 34.96
CA ASP A 192 -9.07 -7.81 34.54
C ASP A 192 -10.14 -8.33 33.57
N GLY A 193 -9.68 -8.81 32.44
CA GLY A 193 -10.53 -9.24 31.32
C GLY A 193 -10.67 -8.22 30.19
N ASP A 194 -10.27 -6.98 30.36
CA ASP A 194 -10.30 -5.98 29.28
C ASP A 194 -9.40 -6.38 28.12
N VAL A 195 -9.92 -6.23 26.90
CA VAL A 195 -9.21 -6.55 25.66
C VAL A 195 -8.58 -5.30 25.09
N ILE A 196 -7.27 -5.30 24.95
CA ILE A 196 -6.48 -4.18 24.45
C ILE A 196 -5.92 -4.49 23.08
N GLN A 197 -6.05 -3.53 22.16
CA GLN A 197 -5.45 -3.55 20.85
C GLN A 197 -4.89 -2.18 20.49
N VAL A 198 -3.96 -2.14 19.55
CA VAL A 198 -3.48 -0.91 18.93
C VAL A 198 -3.80 -0.93 17.45
N GLY A 199 -4.52 0.08 16.99
CA GLY A 199 -4.86 0.28 15.59
C GLY A 199 -3.98 1.34 14.93
N GLN A 200 -3.56 1.08 13.70
CA GLN A 200 -3.00 2.10 12.82
C GLN A 200 -4.14 2.76 12.06
N VAL A 201 -4.33 4.06 12.25
CA VAL A 201 -5.48 4.78 11.69
C VAL A 201 -5.06 5.85 10.68
N GLY A 202 -5.90 6.09 9.70
CA GLY A 202 -5.75 7.18 8.74
C GLY A 202 -6.30 8.51 9.25
N SER A 203 -6.30 9.52 8.37
CA SER A 203 -6.77 10.88 8.67
C SER A 203 -8.26 10.96 9.02
N SER A 204 -9.05 9.98 8.58
CA SER A 204 -10.50 9.88 8.82
C SER A 204 -10.86 8.84 9.88
N ASP A 205 -9.93 8.52 10.78
CA ASP A 205 -10.05 7.43 11.75
C ASP A 205 -10.28 6.03 11.12
N THR A 206 -10.09 5.90 9.81
CA THR A 206 -10.12 4.60 9.13
C THR A 206 -9.02 3.71 9.68
N ILE A 207 -9.38 2.54 10.19
CA ILE A 207 -8.44 1.58 10.74
C ILE A 207 -7.82 0.79 9.58
N PHE A 208 -6.53 0.98 9.33
CA PHE A 208 -5.80 0.21 8.31
C PHE A 208 -5.34 -1.14 8.81
N ARG A 209 -5.04 -1.24 10.11
CA ARG A 209 -4.58 -2.47 10.73
C ARG A 209 -4.77 -2.43 12.23
N MET A 210 -5.15 -3.56 12.81
CA MET A 210 -5.18 -3.79 14.26
C MET A 210 -4.07 -4.74 14.67
N SER A 211 -3.53 -4.54 15.87
CA SER A 211 -2.66 -5.53 16.53
C SER A 211 -3.46 -6.80 16.87
N ASP A 212 -2.76 -7.86 17.26
CA ASP A 212 -3.39 -8.97 17.97
C ASP A 212 -4.17 -8.45 19.19
N LYS A 213 -5.08 -9.27 19.69
CA LYS A 213 -5.82 -9.00 20.93
C LYS A 213 -4.98 -9.41 22.14
N TYR A 214 -4.97 -8.56 23.15
CA TYR A 214 -4.31 -8.81 24.43
C TYR A 214 -5.30 -8.63 25.55
N THR A 215 -5.42 -9.60 26.43
CA THR A 215 -6.24 -9.46 27.63
C THR A 215 -5.39 -8.88 28.76
N TYR A 216 -5.93 -7.86 29.42
CA TYR A 216 -5.34 -7.34 30.63
C TYR A 216 -5.66 -8.24 31.81
N GLN A 217 -4.67 -8.75 32.52
CA GLN A 217 -4.83 -9.61 33.68
C GLN A 217 -3.73 -9.34 34.72
N ASN A 218 -4.12 -9.05 35.94
CA ASN A 218 -3.18 -8.83 37.05
C ASN A 218 -2.01 -7.87 36.72
N GLY A 219 -2.30 -6.79 35.99
CA GLY A 219 -1.30 -5.81 35.62
C GLY A 219 -0.44 -6.18 34.39
N GLN A 220 -0.76 -7.25 33.71
CA GLN A 220 -0.03 -7.76 32.56
C GLN A 220 -0.89 -7.90 31.30
N LEU A 221 -0.25 -7.95 30.13
CA LEU A 221 -0.88 -8.23 28.85
C LEU A 221 -0.68 -9.70 28.48
N VAL A 222 -1.76 -10.42 28.31
CA VAL A 222 -1.76 -11.80 27.84
C VAL A 222 -2.29 -11.84 26.41
N LYS A 223 -1.43 -12.24 25.48
CA LYS A 223 -1.82 -12.38 24.07
C LYS A 223 -2.86 -13.48 23.93
N GLN A 224 -3.98 -13.19 23.24
CA GLN A 224 -4.99 -14.20 22.93
C GLN A 224 -4.50 -15.06 21.76
N GLU A 225 -4.46 -16.38 21.96
CA GLU A 225 -4.17 -17.32 20.87
C GLU A 225 -5.29 -17.35 19.84
N GLY A 226 -4.94 -17.47 18.56
CA GLY A 226 -5.93 -17.58 17.47
C GLY A 226 -6.56 -16.26 17.02
N THR A 227 -6.15 -15.12 17.58
CA THR A 227 -6.63 -13.79 17.14
C THR A 227 -5.70 -13.12 16.13
N ALA A 228 -4.69 -13.82 15.63
CA ALA A 228 -4.04 -13.37 14.41
C ALA A 228 -5.17 -13.10 13.41
N THR A 229 -5.26 -11.89 12.89
CA THR A 229 -6.05 -11.59 11.69
C THR A 229 -5.90 -12.78 10.79
N ASP A 230 -7.01 -13.49 10.57
CA ASP A 230 -7.01 -14.72 9.82
C ASP A 230 -6.26 -14.48 8.52
N LYS A 231 -5.06 -15.04 8.41
CA LYS A 231 -4.21 -14.89 7.23
C LYS A 231 -4.87 -15.46 5.98
N SER A 232 -5.98 -16.20 6.16
CA SER A 232 -6.78 -16.78 5.10
C SER A 232 -7.80 -15.81 4.51
N LYS A 233 -8.14 -14.70 5.19
CA LYS A 233 -8.99 -13.67 4.61
C LYS A 233 -8.11 -12.73 3.80
N SER A 234 -8.07 -12.97 2.50
CA SER A 234 -7.53 -12.06 1.52
C SER A 234 -8.32 -10.73 1.56
N TRP A 235 -7.77 -9.68 1.01
CA TRP A 235 -8.44 -8.38 0.83
C TRP A 235 -9.81 -8.48 0.16
N VAL A 236 -10.09 -9.59 -0.52
CA VAL A 236 -11.29 -9.87 -1.29
C VAL A 236 -12.47 -10.30 -0.39
N ASP A 237 -12.18 -10.73 0.84
CA ASP A 237 -13.21 -11.20 1.78
C ASP A 237 -13.75 -10.11 2.72
N GLN A 238 -13.35 -8.87 2.54
CA GLN A 238 -14.07 -7.75 3.12
C GLN A 238 -15.25 -7.44 2.20
N ASP A 239 -16.44 -7.85 2.62
CA ASP A 239 -17.70 -7.45 2.01
C ASP A 239 -17.72 -5.92 1.90
N TYR A 240 -17.42 -5.41 0.73
CA TYR A 240 -17.86 -4.08 0.34
C TYR A 240 -19.35 -4.20 0.06
N ASP A 241 -20.17 -3.96 1.06
CA ASP A 241 -21.57 -3.61 0.84
C ASP A 241 -21.60 -2.34 0.02
N VAL A 242 -21.72 -2.50 -1.28
CA VAL A 242 -22.03 -1.42 -2.21
C VAL A 242 -23.54 -1.26 -2.18
N ASN A 243 -24.05 -0.43 -1.27
CA ASN A 243 -25.39 0.17 -1.36
C ASN A 243 -25.34 1.43 -2.18
#